data_c19286e2e7397619ef842147bd97c9b1
#
_entry.id   c19286e2e7397619ef842147bd97c9b1
#
_cell.length_a   1.000
_cell.length_b   1.000
_cell.length_c   1.000
_cell.angle_alpha   90.00
_cell.angle_beta   90.00
_cell.angle_gamma   90.00
#
_symmetry.space_group_name_H-M   'P 1'
#
loop_
_entity.id
_entity.type
_entity.pdbx_description
1 polymer ?
#
loop_
_entity_poly.entity_id
_entity_poly.type
_entity_poly.pdbx_seq_one_letter_code
_entity_poly.pdbx_strand_id
1 'polypeptide(L)'
;RELWKWTGGLTRMHFSPAAVWPVAADGKVFITDPQRAMTAIDIHTGNTVWRTFQSMVRETIGLSEDGERIYSKTMNDSIVCYAAQGDTPRELWATNVGFGYEHAPSMQVEKEGVMFGSTKEGLIFALEGKTGKVLWKHKIGNSLISTVVPLNGHEVLFTATSGEVGLLRIKN
;
A
#
# COMPACT_ATOMS: atom_id res chain seq x y z
N ARG A 1 -0.72 24.70 -16.29
CA ARG A 1 -1.74 24.17 -17.19
C ARG A 1 -2.13 22.76 -16.72
N GLU A 2 -3.43 22.54 -16.41
CA GLU A 2 -3.97 21.19 -16.17
C GLU A 2 -3.95 20.42 -17.49
N LEU A 3 -3.42 19.20 -17.48
CA LEU A 3 -3.39 18.33 -18.67
C LEU A 3 -4.62 17.44 -18.74
N TRP A 4 -5.02 16.89 -17.60
CA TRP A 4 -6.24 16.09 -17.45
C TRP A 4 -6.67 16.06 -15.98
N LYS A 5 -7.90 15.66 -15.76
CA LYS A 5 -8.49 15.43 -14.45
C LYS A 5 -9.30 14.16 -14.45
N TRP A 6 -8.98 13.25 -13.55
CA TRP A 6 -9.77 12.04 -13.34
C TRP A 6 -10.80 12.25 -12.23
N THR A 7 -12.05 11.90 -12.49
CA THR A 7 -13.17 12.04 -11.56
C THR A 7 -13.96 10.75 -11.40
N GLY A 8 -13.27 9.63 -11.33
CA GLY A 8 -13.88 8.31 -11.29
C GLY A 8 -14.68 8.07 -10.03
N GLY A 9 -15.98 7.99 -10.15
CA GLY A 9 -16.85 7.35 -9.20
C GLY A 9 -17.01 8.02 -7.84
N LEU A 10 -17.08 9.34 -7.78
CA LEU A 10 -17.46 10.04 -6.56
C LEU A 10 -18.91 9.75 -6.22
N THR A 11 -19.15 8.84 -5.32
CA THR A 11 -20.43 8.69 -4.64
C THR A 11 -20.48 9.60 -3.42
N ARG A 12 -21.68 10.01 -3.08
CA ARG A 12 -21.97 10.89 -1.96
C ARG A 12 -21.37 10.36 -0.66
N MET A 13 -20.68 11.23 0.06
CA MET A 13 -20.22 11.05 1.44
C MET A 13 -19.25 9.89 1.67
N HIS A 14 -17.97 10.16 1.50
CA HIS A 14 -16.92 9.33 2.07
C HIS A 14 -16.24 10.09 3.20
N PHE A 15 -16.34 9.55 4.40
CA PHE A 15 -15.69 10.10 5.60
C PHE A 15 -14.20 9.78 5.68
N SER A 16 -13.67 9.04 4.72
CA SER A 16 -12.25 8.79 4.67
C SER A 16 -11.59 9.96 3.95
N PRO A 17 -10.72 10.72 4.59
CA PRO A 17 -9.87 11.64 3.87
C PRO A 17 -9.04 10.79 2.91
N ALA A 18 -9.36 10.86 1.66
CA ALA A 18 -8.62 10.16 0.62
C ALA A 18 -7.27 10.85 0.38
N ALA A 19 -6.42 10.86 1.41
CA ALA A 19 -5.01 11.19 1.26
C ALA A 19 -4.32 9.97 0.62
N VAL A 20 -4.81 9.56 -0.53
CA VAL A 20 -4.19 8.49 -1.30
C VAL A 20 -3.07 9.12 -2.11
N TRP A 21 -1.86 8.76 -1.77
CA TRP A 21 -0.71 9.14 -2.56
C TRP A 21 -0.69 8.24 -3.80
N PRO A 22 -0.83 8.80 -5.00
CA PRO A 22 -0.76 7.98 -6.19
C PRO A 22 0.65 7.42 -6.38
N VAL A 23 0.76 6.25 -6.97
CA VAL A 23 2.03 5.70 -7.45
C VAL A 23 1.99 5.59 -8.96
N ALA A 24 3.14 5.70 -9.63
CA ALA A 24 3.22 5.67 -11.07
C ALA A 24 4.26 4.66 -11.56
N ALA A 25 3.85 3.80 -12.48
CA ALA A 25 4.69 2.83 -13.16
C ALA A 25 4.07 2.42 -14.49
N ASP A 26 4.87 1.92 -15.41
CA ASP A 26 4.41 1.36 -16.70
C ASP A 26 3.44 2.28 -17.47
N GLY A 27 3.73 3.60 -17.50
CA GLY A 27 2.88 4.59 -18.19
C GLY A 27 1.51 4.83 -17.54
N LYS A 28 1.30 4.36 -16.33
CA LYS A 28 0.04 4.45 -15.58
C LYS A 28 0.24 5.11 -14.22
N VAL A 29 -0.83 5.73 -13.73
CA VAL A 29 -0.99 6.17 -12.35
C VAL A 29 -1.96 5.20 -11.66
N PHE A 30 -1.57 4.70 -10.51
CA PHE A 30 -2.39 3.80 -9.71
C PHE A 30 -2.87 4.51 -8.46
N ILE A 31 -4.14 4.34 -8.16
CA ILE A 31 -4.78 4.87 -6.95
C ILE A 31 -5.67 3.81 -6.32
N THR A 32 -5.87 3.94 -5.02
CA THR A 32 -7.00 3.31 -4.32
C THR A 32 -8.06 4.37 -4.08
N ASP A 33 -9.30 4.09 -4.40
CA ASP A 33 -10.35 5.09 -4.27
C ASP A 33 -11.29 4.80 -3.06
N PRO A 34 -12.07 5.80 -2.63
CA PRO A 34 -13.00 5.62 -1.50
C PRO A 34 -14.06 4.53 -1.72
N GLN A 35 -14.31 4.12 -2.95
CA GLN A 35 -15.22 3.02 -3.27
C GLN A 35 -14.58 1.64 -3.12
N ARG A 36 -13.33 1.58 -2.61
CA ARG A 36 -12.58 0.34 -2.39
C ARG A 36 -12.07 -0.32 -3.67
N ALA A 37 -11.95 0.44 -4.74
CA ALA A 37 -11.37 -0.03 -5.99
C ALA A 37 -9.88 0.31 -6.05
N MET A 38 -9.10 -0.58 -6.69
CA MET A 38 -7.82 -0.24 -7.27
C MET A 38 -8.05 0.20 -8.71
N THR A 39 -7.49 1.32 -9.09
CA THR A 39 -7.69 1.92 -10.42
C THR A 39 -6.35 2.27 -11.04
N ALA A 40 -6.15 1.86 -12.28
CA ALA A 40 -5.05 2.29 -13.14
C ALA A 40 -5.56 3.31 -14.16
N ILE A 41 -4.85 4.40 -14.28
CA ILE A 41 -5.17 5.55 -15.13
C ILE A 41 -3.99 5.77 -16.06
N ASP A 42 -4.23 5.92 -17.34
CA ASP A 42 -3.18 6.28 -18.31
C ASP A 42 -2.60 7.66 -17.96
N ILE A 43 -1.29 7.71 -17.80
CA ILE A 43 -0.59 8.92 -17.30
C ILE A 43 -0.64 10.10 -18.29
N HIS A 44 -0.83 9.84 -19.58
CA HIS A 44 -0.83 10.86 -20.60
C HIS A 44 -2.25 11.40 -20.88
N THR A 45 -3.25 10.52 -20.87
CA THR A 45 -4.62 10.86 -21.26
C THR A 45 -5.57 11.08 -20.10
N GLY A 46 -5.27 10.54 -18.92
CA GLY A 46 -6.17 10.53 -17.77
C GLY A 46 -7.32 9.53 -17.89
N ASN A 47 -7.33 8.69 -18.91
CA ASN A 47 -8.36 7.68 -19.08
C ASN A 47 -8.12 6.48 -18.16
N THR A 48 -9.20 5.90 -17.64
CA THR A 48 -9.12 4.65 -16.88
C THR A 48 -8.69 3.51 -17.81
N VAL A 49 -7.56 2.87 -17.50
CA VAL A 49 -7.08 1.66 -18.17
C VAL A 49 -7.84 0.45 -17.64
N TRP A 50 -7.85 0.31 -16.32
CA TRP A 50 -8.66 -0.71 -15.64
C TRP A 50 -9.05 -0.25 -14.24
N ARG A 51 -10.09 -0.88 -13.70
CA ARG A 51 -10.56 -0.68 -12.34
C ARG A 51 -11.10 -2.00 -11.79
N THR A 52 -10.72 -2.34 -10.57
CA THR A 52 -11.14 -3.60 -9.94
C THR A 52 -11.58 -3.39 -8.49
N PHE A 53 -12.62 -4.13 -8.11
CA PHE A 53 -13.12 -4.21 -6.74
C PHE A 53 -12.81 -5.56 -6.08
N GLN A 54 -12.11 -6.43 -6.79
CA GLN A 54 -11.89 -7.83 -6.38
C GLN A 54 -11.34 -7.93 -4.95
N SER A 55 -10.35 -7.12 -4.62
CA SER A 55 -9.69 -7.20 -3.30
C SER A 55 -10.22 -6.18 -2.29
N MET A 56 -11.18 -5.33 -2.69
CA MET A 56 -11.74 -4.27 -1.84
C MET A 56 -10.66 -3.52 -1.05
N VAL A 57 -9.82 -2.79 -1.76
CA VAL A 57 -8.64 -2.14 -1.18
C VAL A 57 -8.98 -0.93 -0.30
N ARG A 58 -8.07 -0.59 0.58
CA ARG A 58 -8.12 0.60 1.42
C ARG A 58 -7.28 1.74 0.88
N GLU A 59 -7.15 2.78 1.65
CA GLU A 59 -6.62 4.10 1.29
C GLU A 59 -5.08 4.15 1.16
N THR A 60 -4.38 3.04 1.33
CA THR A 60 -2.91 3.00 1.20
C THR A 60 -2.48 2.23 -0.02
N ILE A 61 -1.46 2.71 -0.67
CA ILE A 61 -0.87 2.11 -1.85
C ILE A 61 0.65 2.22 -1.78
N GLY A 62 1.35 1.24 -2.31
CA GLY A 62 2.81 1.23 -2.42
C GLY A 62 3.24 0.71 -3.76
N LEU A 63 4.49 0.99 -4.12
CA LEU A 63 5.12 0.54 -5.35
C LEU A 63 6.42 -0.18 -5.00
N SER A 64 6.72 -1.27 -5.70
CA SER A 64 8.02 -1.93 -5.60
C SER A 64 9.14 -1.06 -6.17
N GLU A 65 10.38 -1.28 -5.72
CA GLU A 65 11.54 -0.52 -6.20
C GLU A 65 11.76 -0.66 -7.72
N ASP A 66 11.46 -1.83 -8.27
CA ASP A 66 11.57 -2.10 -9.72
C ASP A 66 10.38 -1.57 -10.54
N GLY A 67 9.32 -1.07 -9.87
CA GLY A 67 8.12 -0.57 -10.52
C GLY A 67 7.20 -1.66 -11.09
N GLU A 68 7.41 -2.92 -10.77
CA GLU A 68 6.65 -4.03 -11.34
C GLU A 68 5.42 -4.43 -10.52
N ARG A 69 5.38 -4.06 -9.22
CA ARG A 69 4.36 -4.50 -8.27
C ARG A 69 3.75 -3.34 -7.52
N ILE A 70 2.44 -3.43 -7.34
CA ILE A 70 1.64 -2.46 -6.59
C ILE A 70 1.06 -3.16 -5.37
N TYR A 71 1.27 -2.58 -4.21
CA TYR A 71 0.80 -3.11 -2.94
C TYR A 71 -0.35 -2.29 -2.39
N SER A 72 -1.35 -2.93 -1.81
CA SER A 72 -2.39 -2.24 -1.07
C SER A 72 -2.93 -3.10 0.08
N LYS A 73 -3.42 -2.43 1.10
CA LYS A 73 -4.20 -3.08 2.15
C LYS A 73 -5.62 -3.35 1.67
N THR A 74 -6.15 -4.51 1.98
CA THR A 74 -7.57 -4.82 1.75
C THR A 74 -8.44 -4.39 2.93
N MET A 75 -9.77 -4.51 2.77
CA MET A 75 -10.73 -4.33 3.87
C MET A 75 -10.59 -5.40 4.95
N ASN A 76 -10.03 -6.55 4.60
CA ASN A 76 -9.69 -7.64 5.51
C ASN A 76 -8.23 -7.48 6.00
N ASP A 77 -7.73 -8.47 6.70
CA ASP A 77 -6.39 -8.49 7.31
C ASP A 77 -5.24 -8.65 6.31
N SER A 78 -5.47 -8.42 5.01
CA SER A 78 -4.52 -8.81 3.98
C SER A 78 -3.84 -7.62 3.32
N ILE A 79 -2.63 -7.85 2.86
CA ILE A 79 -1.98 -7.07 1.80
C ILE A 79 -2.20 -7.81 0.50
N VAL A 80 -2.57 -7.09 -0.54
CA VAL A 80 -2.69 -7.58 -1.91
C VAL A 80 -1.63 -6.94 -2.79
N CYS A 81 -1.11 -7.71 -3.72
CA CYS A 81 -0.15 -7.26 -4.72
C CYS A 81 -0.72 -7.44 -6.12
N TYR A 82 -0.68 -6.39 -6.90
CA TYR A 82 -1.02 -6.40 -8.32
C TYR A 82 0.21 -6.16 -9.18
N ALA A 83 0.21 -6.72 -10.39
CA ALA A 83 1.19 -6.34 -11.41
C ALA A 83 0.93 -4.90 -11.88
N ALA A 84 1.99 -4.11 -12.03
CA ALA A 84 1.90 -2.77 -12.63
C ALA A 84 1.72 -2.85 -14.16
N GLN A 85 2.22 -3.91 -14.77
CA GLN A 85 2.22 -4.10 -16.22
C GLN A 85 0.87 -4.63 -16.73
N GLY A 86 0.57 -4.29 -17.99
CA GLY A 86 -0.62 -4.77 -18.68
C GLY A 86 -1.85 -3.88 -18.51
N ASP A 87 -2.86 -4.15 -19.33
CA ASP A 87 -4.09 -3.33 -19.42
C ASP A 87 -5.30 -3.97 -18.73
N THR A 88 -5.06 -4.99 -17.92
CA THR A 88 -6.06 -5.66 -17.09
C THR A 88 -5.51 -5.86 -15.67
N PRO A 89 -6.38 -5.83 -14.64
CA PRO A 89 -5.92 -6.05 -13.26
C PRO A 89 -5.46 -7.49 -13.10
N ARG A 90 -4.23 -7.68 -12.64
CA ARG A 90 -3.65 -9.00 -12.39
C ARG A 90 -3.12 -9.06 -10.96
N GLU A 91 -3.85 -9.75 -10.09
CA GLU A 91 -3.40 -10.04 -8.75
C GLU A 91 -2.26 -11.09 -8.80
N LEU A 92 -1.16 -10.79 -8.13
CA LEU A 92 -0.01 -11.67 -8.03
C LEU A 92 -0.07 -12.55 -6.79
N TRP A 93 -0.44 -11.94 -5.68
CA TRP A 93 -0.64 -12.61 -4.39
C TRP A 93 -1.49 -11.76 -3.44
N ALA A 94 -2.08 -12.41 -2.45
CA ALA A 94 -2.70 -11.79 -1.29
C ALA A 94 -2.27 -12.52 -0.03
N THR A 95 -1.81 -11.80 0.99
CA THR A 95 -1.29 -12.37 2.23
C THR A 95 -2.03 -11.82 3.43
N ASN A 96 -2.61 -12.70 4.23
CA ASN A 96 -3.21 -12.34 5.51
C ASN A 96 -2.10 -12.04 6.53
N VAL A 97 -2.08 -10.81 7.04
CA VAL A 97 -1.09 -10.35 8.02
C VAL A 97 -1.66 -10.34 9.43
N GLY A 98 -2.97 -10.46 9.58
CA GLY A 98 -3.65 -10.60 10.85
C GLY A 98 -3.77 -9.29 11.65
N PHE A 99 -4.07 -8.16 10.99
CA PHE A 99 -4.22 -6.86 11.64
C PHE A 99 -5.66 -6.33 11.73
N GLY A 100 -6.65 -7.15 11.40
CA GLY A 100 -8.06 -6.81 11.52
C GLY A 100 -8.57 -5.77 10.52
N TYR A 101 -9.80 -5.36 10.74
CA TYR A 101 -10.47 -4.30 9.99
C TYR A 101 -9.92 -2.93 10.42
N GLU A 102 -8.71 -2.61 9.98
CA GLU A 102 -8.05 -1.39 10.41
C GLU A 102 -7.57 -0.53 9.25
N HIS A 103 -7.55 0.78 9.49
CA HIS A 103 -6.84 1.69 8.61
C HIS A 103 -5.33 1.40 8.73
N ALA A 104 -4.65 1.20 7.61
CA ALA A 104 -3.20 1.17 7.60
C ALA A 104 -2.71 2.61 7.41
N PRO A 105 -2.13 3.21 8.44
CA PRO A 105 -1.75 4.63 8.37
C PRO A 105 -0.53 4.87 7.49
N SER A 106 0.35 3.88 7.37
CA SER A 106 1.55 4.00 6.55
C SER A 106 1.35 3.39 5.15
N MET A 107 2.01 4.00 4.18
CA MET A 107 2.16 3.40 2.86
C MET A 107 2.95 2.09 2.96
N GLN A 108 2.69 1.17 2.03
CA GLN A 108 3.52 0.00 1.83
C GLN A 108 4.78 0.44 1.07
N VAL A 109 5.95 0.21 1.64
CA VAL A 109 7.24 0.63 1.08
C VAL A 109 8.13 -0.57 0.89
N GLU A 110 8.68 -0.75 -0.32
CA GLU A 110 9.63 -1.82 -0.61
C GLU A 110 11.07 -1.29 -0.62
N LYS A 111 11.97 -2.09 -0.08
CA LYS A 111 13.41 -1.91 -0.16
C LYS A 111 14.10 -3.26 -0.27
N GLU A 112 14.98 -3.39 -1.29
CA GLU A 112 15.75 -4.64 -1.54
C GLU A 112 14.87 -5.90 -1.59
N GLY A 113 13.68 -5.78 -2.23
CA GLY A 113 12.74 -6.88 -2.38
C GLY A 113 11.92 -7.21 -1.13
N VAL A 114 12.04 -6.44 -0.06
CA VAL A 114 11.25 -6.59 1.17
C VAL A 114 10.25 -5.44 1.29
N MET A 115 8.97 -5.77 1.32
CA MET A 115 7.88 -4.82 1.52
C MET A 115 7.57 -4.68 3.00
N PHE A 116 7.62 -3.45 3.50
CA PHE A 116 7.29 -3.10 4.87
C PHE A 116 5.93 -2.41 4.95
N GLY A 117 5.22 -2.66 6.02
CA GLY A 117 3.97 -1.99 6.35
C GLY A 117 3.74 -1.92 7.84
N SER A 118 2.74 -1.15 8.24
CA SER A 118 2.40 -0.98 9.65
C SER A 118 0.89 -0.88 9.88
N THR A 119 0.50 -0.95 11.15
CA THR A 119 -0.89 -0.81 11.59
C THR A 119 -1.05 0.30 12.62
N LYS A 120 -2.28 0.72 12.84
CA LYS A 120 -2.61 1.70 13.88
C LYS A 120 -2.40 1.15 15.31
N GLU A 121 -2.32 -0.16 15.50
CA GLU A 121 -2.12 -0.81 16.80
C GLU A 121 -0.66 -1.16 17.10
N GLY A 122 0.28 -0.54 16.38
CA GLY A 122 1.70 -0.69 16.69
C GLY A 122 2.36 -1.93 16.11
N LEU A 123 1.73 -2.64 15.17
CA LEU A 123 2.38 -3.73 14.44
C LEU A 123 3.16 -3.17 13.26
N ILE A 124 4.41 -3.58 13.11
CA ILE A 124 5.21 -3.44 11.89
C ILE A 124 5.44 -4.83 11.33
N PHE A 125 5.34 -4.99 10.03
CA PHE A 125 5.54 -6.26 9.35
C PHE A 125 6.36 -6.11 8.08
N ALA A 126 7.01 -7.21 7.68
CA ALA A 126 7.77 -7.31 6.45
C ALA A 126 7.34 -8.55 5.66
N LEU A 127 7.14 -8.38 4.37
CA LEU A 127 6.79 -9.43 3.43
C LEU A 127 7.84 -9.50 2.31
N GLU A 128 8.09 -10.70 1.79
CA GLU A 128 8.83 -10.85 0.56
C GLU A 128 8.02 -10.25 -0.61
N GLY A 129 8.54 -9.24 -1.28
CA GLY A 129 7.81 -8.47 -2.28
C GLY A 129 7.29 -9.31 -3.45
N LYS A 130 8.03 -10.35 -3.87
CA LYS A 130 7.66 -11.20 -5.00
C LYS A 130 6.58 -12.23 -4.69
N THR A 131 6.55 -12.76 -3.47
CA THR A 131 5.68 -13.89 -3.12
C THR A 131 4.62 -13.56 -2.06
N GLY A 132 4.77 -12.45 -1.36
CA GLY A 132 3.93 -12.09 -0.22
C GLY A 132 4.20 -12.91 1.04
N LYS A 133 5.25 -13.76 1.06
CA LYS A 133 5.61 -14.53 2.25
C LYS A 133 5.92 -13.60 3.41
N VAL A 134 5.30 -13.86 4.57
CA VAL A 134 5.62 -13.13 5.81
C VAL A 134 7.04 -13.48 6.24
N LEU A 135 7.91 -12.47 6.28
CA LEU A 135 9.28 -12.62 6.75
C LEU A 135 9.39 -12.30 8.23
N TRP A 136 8.65 -11.29 8.69
CA TRP A 136 8.80 -10.79 10.02
C TRP A 136 7.57 -9.98 10.47
N LYS A 137 7.27 -10.01 11.77
CA LYS A 137 6.28 -9.16 12.44
C LYS A 137 6.80 -8.75 13.80
N HIS A 138 6.60 -7.50 14.18
CA HIS A 138 6.95 -7.00 15.51
C HIS A 138 5.91 -6.00 15.98
N LYS A 139 5.42 -6.20 17.21
CA LYS A 139 4.53 -5.27 17.87
C LYS A 139 5.33 -4.38 18.81
N ILE A 140 5.34 -3.07 18.56
CA ILE A 140 6.10 -2.09 19.34
C ILE A 140 5.32 -1.65 20.56
N GLY A 141 4.01 -1.55 20.44
CA GLY A 141 3.13 -1.06 21.50
C GLY A 141 1.69 -1.06 21.02
N ASN A 142 0.87 -0.15 21.53
CA ASN A 142 -0.50 0.04 21.09
C ASN A 142 -0.72 1.40 20.41
N SER A 143 0.36 2.08 20.06
CA SER A 143 0.31 3.36 19.37
C SER A 143 0.29 3.17 17.86
N LEU A 144 -0.40 4.06 17.18
CA LEU A 144 -0.44 4.09 15.72
C LEU A 144 0.97 4.35 15.18
N ILE A 145 1.45 3.48 14.29
CA ILE A 145 2.68 3.69 13.54
C ILE A 145 2.33 4.51 12.30
N SER A 146 2.73 5.76 12.32
CA SER A 146 2.38 6.72 11.28
C SER A 146 3.25 6.61 10.02
N THR A 147 4.51 6.20 10.18
CA THR A 147 5.43 6.11 9.05
C THR A 147 6.41 4.97 9.27
N VAL A 148 6.72 4.27 8.20
CA VAL A 148 7.84 3.32 8.12
C VAL A 148 8.75 3.70 6.97
N VAL A 149 10.05 3.74 7.23
CA VAL A 149 11.08 4.08 6.23
C VAL A 149 12.14 2.98 6.26
N PRO A 150 12.10 2.05 5.32
CA PRO A 150 13.14 1.03 5.23
C PRO A 150 14.46 1.68 4.80
N LEU A 151 15.54 1.35 5.51
CA LEU A 151 16.90 1.75 5.17
C LEU A 151 17.56 0.74 4.20
N ASN A 152 17.19 -0.53 4.40
CA ASN A 152 17.57 -1.67 3.57
C ASN A 152 16.56 -2.81 3.79
N GLY A 153 16.79 -3.99 3.23
CA GLY A 153 15.91 -5.15 3.40
C GLY A 153 15.84 -5.73 4.83
N HIS A 154 16.65 -5.22 5.76
CA HIS A 154 16.76 -5.73 7.13
C HIS A 154 16.53 -4.68 8.22
N GLU A 155 16.51 -3.40 7.87
CA GLU A 155 16.39 -2.29 8.82
C GLU A 155 15.28 -1.33 8.42
N VAL A 156 14.43 -0.99 9.36
CA VAL A 156 13.31 -0.07 9.15
C VAL A 156 13.23 0.94 10.27
N LEU A 157 13.20 2.21 9.90
CA LEU A 157 12.91 3.32 10.78
C LEU A 157 11.39 3.48 10.90
N PHE A 158 10.89 3.81 12.08
CA PHE A 158 9.47 4.10 12.27
C PHE A 158 9.25 5.32 13.15
N THR A 159 8.07 5.91 12.99
CA THR A 159 7.53 6.92 13.91
C THR A 159 6.15 6.50 14.39
N ALA A 160 5.86 6.74 15.65
CA ALA A 160 4.56 6.49 16.25
C ALA A 160 3.91 7.79 16.74
N THR A 161 2.59 7.79 16.82
CA THR A 161 1.83 8.96 17.32
C THR A 161 2.06 9.25 18.81
N SER A 162 2.63 8.30 19.56
CA SER A 162 3.13 8.53 20.92
C SER A 162 4.37 9.44 21.01
N GLY A 163 4.96 9.81 19.85
CA GLY A 163 6.20 10.56 19.77
C GLY A 163 7.45 9.69 19.72
N GLU A 164 7.31 8.37 19.67
CA GLU A 164 8.43 7.46 19.55
C GLU A 164 9.00 7.48 18.13
N VAL A 165 10.31 7.46 18.05
CA VAL A 165 11.09 7.20 16.83
C VAL A 165 12.03 6.05 17.13
N GLY A 166 12.01 5.03 16.31
CA GLY A 166 12.82 3.84 16.54
C GLY A 166 13.37 3.23 15.26
N LEU A 167 14.44 2.48 15.42
CA LEU A 167 15.05 1.67 14.36
C LEU A 167 14.92 0.20 14.75
N LEU A 168 14.31 -0.58 13.88
CA LEU A 168 14.21 -2.04 14.03
C LEU A 168 15.14 -2.73 13.06
N ARG A 169 15.80 -3.76 13.54
CA ARG A 169 16.62 -4.66 12.74
C ARG A 169 16.00 -6.05 12.74
N ILE A 170 15.73 -6.59 11.57
CA ILE A 170 15.31 -7.98 11.38
C ILE A 170 16.53 -8.85 11.64
N LYS A 171 16.44 -9.75 12.61
CA LYS A 171 17.45 -10.80 12.81
C LYS A 171 17.05 -12.02 11.99
N ASN A 172 17.95 -12.49 11.17
CA ASN A 172 17.82 -13.77 10.47
C ASN A 172 17.85 -14.92 11.46
#